data_5dfa1a3b10feb9725bffa6b8c9bdbc3c
#
_entry.id   5dfa1a3b10feb9725bffa6b8c9bdbc3c
#
_cell.length_a   1.000
_cell.length_b   1.000
_cell.length_c   1.000
_cell.angle_alpha   90.00
_cell.angle_beta   90.00
_cell.angle_gamma   90.00
#
_symmetry.space_group_name_H-M   'P 1'
#
loop_
_entity.id
_entity.type
_entity.pdbx_description
1 polymer ?
#
loop_
_entity_poly.entity_id
_entity_poly.type
_entity_poly.pdbx_seq_one_letter_code
_entity_poly.pdbx_strand_id
1 'polypeptide(L)'
;MEASLPDIEKVLKMLTIPAIDKVENAATVVQNVAKNVTPISPFFVAADDGLKNFASAAAGARILYATDEWFAVADNLLEDGPPIFDPSLYCSEGKVMDGWESRRRREAGHDWCLISLSHRAILVGIEIDTAHFTGNNVPSISIEVADLSPCHVTNLVKSLPGSVERLLFGGQQGTGCTPEEVSAAEMTCRKDVEWSELLAKTSLRPGYEESRMHYYTTTSNVGTHLRVNYFPDGGIARLRIWGMEAPAIIQVKKPMYLPITTGKFCTVVLHSSTDEPPSCKEYEYLELSCQTFGGEGVGCSNKHYGEPYQLIQPTMGKDMGDGWETARHPSRSSILVKDTATGLVDSQLKDWAVLKLGMHGTNSVARIIVDTKHFRGNYPESVLVEGCFVGPGEIVSMEDIWFTLVPRMRMSPDSEHVFARELDQIENSNKAVNHLRVSIFPDGGLSRVRLYGKPLEGDNPIAVN
;
A
#
# COMPACT_ATOMS: atom_id res chain seq x y z
N MET A 1 -51.43 -2.03 5.79
CA MET A 1 -51.00 -0.98 4.81
C MET A 1 -49.59 -1.37 4.39
N GLU A 2 -49.47 -1.99 3.22
CA GLU A 2 -48.18 -2.26 2.61
C GLU A 2 -47.62 -0.91 2.18
N ALA A 3 -46.47 -0.51 2.80
CA ALA A 3 -45.73 0.65 2.29
C ALA A 3 -45.18 0.27 0.92
N SER A 4 -45.66 0.94 -0.14
CA SER A 4 -45.15 0.75 -1.48
C SER A 4 -43.63 1.10 -1.48
N LEU A 5 -42.84 0.19 -2.01
CA LEU A 5 -41.42 0.47 -2.32
C LEU A 5 -41.36 1.75 -3.17
N PRO A 6 -40.44 2.69 -2.89
CA PRO A 6 -40.23 3.86 -3.72
C PRO A 6 -39.94 3.39 -5.17
N ASP A 7 -40.37 4.18 -6.15
CA ASP A 7 -40.25 3.88 -7.58
C ASP A 7 -38.76 3.85 -8.00
N ILE A 8 -38.13 2.71 -7.80
CA ILE A 8 -36.71 2.44 -8.07
C ILE A 8 -36.39 2.63 -9.55
N GLU A 9 -37.35 2.32 -10.46
CA GLU A 9 -37.16 2.58 -11.89
C GLU A 9 -37.01 4.07 -12.18
N LYS A 10 -37.71 4.92 -11.43
CA LYS A 10 -37.60 6.38 -11.57
C LYS A 10 -36.22 6.87 -11.12
N VAL A 11 -35.68 6.34 -10.01
CA VAL A 11 -34.35 6.69 -9.52
C VAL A 11 -33.26 6.16 -10.46
N LEU A 12 -33.39 4.95 -10.96
CA LEU A 12 -32.45 4.39 -11.95
C LEU A 12 -32.46 5.15 -13.27
N LYS A 13 -33.63 5.64 -13.72
CA LYS A 13 -33.72 6.54 -14.92
C LYS A 13 -33.02 7.88 -14.70
N MET A 14 -33.02 8.42 -13.47
CA MET A 14 -32.29 9.65 -13.13
C MET A 14 -30.78 9.47 -13.09
N LEU A 15 -30.34 8.25 -12.75
CA LEU A 15 -28.92 7.87 -12.72
C LEU A 15 -28.38 7.39 -14.09
N THR A 16 -29.24 7.26 -15.11
CA THR A 16 -28.79 6.91 -16.45
C THR A 16 -27.99 8.08 -17.02
N ILE A 17 -26.67 7.98 -16.96
CA ILE A 17 -25.77 8.84 -17.72
C ILE A 17 -26.18 8.68 -19.18
N PRO A 18 -26.50 9.76 -19.93
CA PRO A 18 -26.85 9.64 -21.34
C PRO A 18 -25.72 8.85 -22.01
N ALA A 19 -26.08 7.73 -22.65
CA ALA A 19 -25.14 6.99 -23.47
C ALA A 19 -24.47 7.99 -24.43
N ILE A 20 -23.14 8.04 -24.39
CA ILE A 20 -22.35 8.92 -25.24
C ILE A 20 -22.35 8.33 -26.64
N ASP A 21 -23.49 8.46 -27.32
CA ASP A 21 -23.65 8.18 -28.74
C ASP A 21 -23.50 9.46 -29.52
N LYS A 22 -22.35 10.11 -29.45
CA LYS A 22 -21.83 11.09 -30.42
C LYS A 22 -20.47 11.60 -30.01
N VAL A 23 -19.44 10.76 -30.25
CA VAL A 23 -18.04 11.05 -29.88
C VAL A 23 -17.25 11.71 -31.02
N GLU A 24 -17.84 12.39 -31.96
CA GLU A 24 -17.03 13.07 -33.01
C GLU A 24 -16.84 14.57 -32.85
N ASN A 25 -17.52 15.24 -31.91
CA ASN A 25 -17.33 16.69 -31.70
C ASN A 25 -17.00 17.13 -30.27
N ALA A 26 -16.83 16.18 -29.32
CA ALA A 26 -16.55 16.51 -27.93
C ALA A 26 -15.06 16.73 -27.65
N ALA A 27 -14.16 16.17 -28.46
CA ALA A 27 -12.71 16.27 -28.22
C ALA A 27 -12.18 17.72 -28.33
N THR A 28 -12.77 18.57 -29.16
CA THR A 28 -12.31 19.95 -29.33
C THR A 28 -12.86 20.91 -28.27
N VAL A 29 -14.03 20.60 -27.69
CA VAL A 29 -14.63 21.42 -26.62
C VAL A 29 -14.01 21.06 -25.25
N VAL A 30 -13.64 19.79 -25.03
CA VAL A 30 -13.03 19.32 -23.78
C VAL A 30 -11.62 19.85 -23.59
N GLN A 31 -10.84 20.11 -24.65
CA GLN A 31 -9.48 20.66 -24.51
C GLN A 31 -9.44 22.13 -24.04
N ASN A 32 -10.51 22.88 -24.11
CA ASN A 32 -10.53 24.29 -23.71
C ASN A 32 -11.23 24.57 -22.37
N VAL A 33 -11.85 23.58 -21.73
CA VAL A 33 -12.53 23.73 -20.42
C VAL A 33 -11.82 22.98 -19.28
N ALA A 34 -10.81 22.16 -19.59
CA ALA A 34 -10.12 21.31 -18.63
C ALA A 34 -9.03 22.03 -17.82
N LYS A 35 -9.29 23.23 -17.33
CA LYS A 35 -8.46 23.86 -16.28
C LYS A 35 -9.37 24.26 -15.13
N ASN A 36 -9.35 23.46 -14.06
CA ASN A 36 -9.91 23.73 -12.71
C ASN A 36 -11.41 23.45 -12.50
N VAL A 37 -11.94 22.30 -12.92
CA VAL A 37 -13.24 21.84 -12.41
C VAL A 37 -13.07 20.44 -11.81
N THR A 38 -13.18 20.33 -10.49
CA THR A 38 -13.35 19.03 -9.82
C THR A 38 -14.60 18.36 -10.39
N PRO A 39 -14.54 17.10 -10.87
CA PRO A 39 -15.72 16.41 -11.36
C PRO A 39 -16.81 16.39 -10.29
N ILE A 40 -17.96 16.97 -10.54
CA ILE A 40 -19.10 16.88 -9.62
C ILE A 40 -19.60 15.44 -9.67
N SER A 41 -19.75 14.80 -8.49
CA SER A 41 -20.34 13.47 -8.38
C SER A 41 -21.72 13.44 -9.06
N PRO A 42 -22.00 12.48 -9.97
CA PRO A 42 -23.31 12.33 -10.58
C PRO A 42 -24.41 12.06 -9.53
N PHE A 43 -24.05 11.50 -8.37
CA PHE A 43 -24.97 11.23 -7.28
C PHE A 43 -25.26 12.48 -6.44
N PHE A 44 -24.34 13.43 -6.38
CA PHE A 44 -24.56 14.69 -5.67
C PHE A 44 -25.65 15.56 -6.33
N VAL A 45 -25.73 15.52 -7.67
CA VAL A 45 -26.81 16.18 -8.40
C VAL A 45 -28.18 15.54 -8.10
N ALA A 46 -28.19 14.23 -7.84
CA ALA A 46 -29.40 13.49 -7.47
C ALA A 46 -29.74 13.58 -5.96
N ALA A 47 -28.89 14.19 -5.13
CA ALA A 47 -29.17 14.36 -3.70
C ALA A 47 -30.41 15.25 -3.44
N ASP A 48 -30.74 16.14 -4.36
CA ASP A 48 -31.97 16.91 -4.31
C ASP A 48 -33.24 16.03 -4.42
N ASP A 49 -33.11 14.79 -4.93
CA ASP A 49 -34.18 13.79 -5.06
C ASP A 49 -34.23 12.78 -3.90
N GLY A 50 -33.55 13.06 -2.77
CA GLY A 50 -33.59 12.25 -1.54
C GLY A 50 -32.53 11.16 -1.44
N LEU A 51 -31.53 11.12 -2.34
CA LEU A 51 -30.36 10.24 -2.18
C LEU A 51 -29.45 10.75 -1.05
N LYS A 52 -28.99 9.82 -0.20
CA LYS A 52 -28.11 10.09 0.93
C LYS A 52 -26.87 9.20 0.85
N ASN A 53 -25.74 9.68 1.42
CA ASN A 53 -24.56 8.87 1.63
C ASN A 53 -24.71 8.05 2.93
N PHE A 54 -24.90 6.74 2.80
CA PHE A 54 -25.05 5.83 3.96
C PHE A 54 -23.71 5.36 4.54
N ALA A 55 -22.57 5.69 3.88
CA ALA A 55 -21.23 5.46 4.42
C ALA A 55 -20.63 6.70 5.09
N SER A 56 -21.43 7.70 5.42
CA SER A 56 -20.98 8.91 6.12
C SER A 56 -20.80 8.67 7.63
N ALA A 57 -19.61 8.97 8.16
CA ALA A 57 -19.31 8.91 9.60
C ALA A 57 -20.19 9.89 10.37
N ALA A 58 -20.44 11.09 9.83
CA ALA A 58 -21.33 12.09 10.44
C ALA A 58 -22.79 11.61 10.53
N ALA A 59 -23.22 10.75 9.59
CA ALA A 59 -24.54 10.12 9.62
C ALA A 59 -24.60 8.87 10.52
N GLY A 60 -23.46 8.41 11.07
CA GLY A 60 -23.38 7.29 11.99
C GLY A 60 -22.81 5.99 11.41
N ALA A 61 -22.32 5.99 10.17
CA ALA A 61 -21.57 4.86 9.63
C ALA A 61 -20.26 4.64 10.41
N ARG A 62 -19.82 3.40 10.53
CA ARG A 62 -18.62 3.04 11.31
C ARG A 62 -17.89 1.87 10.69
N ILE A 63 -16.56 1.86 10.82
CA ILE A 63 -15.75 0.68 10.55
C ILE A 63 -15.84 -0.26 11.75
N LEU A 64 -16.21 -1.52 11.52
CA LEU A 64 -16.27 -2.55 12.56
C LEU A 64 -14.96 -3.34 12.66
N TYR A 65 -14.27 -3.52 11.54
CA TYR A 65 -13.05 -4.29 11.46
C TYR A 65 -12.24 -3.87 10.23
N ALA A 66 -10.92 -3.91 10.33
CA ALA A 66 -10.00 -3.77 9.19
C ALA A 66 -8.81 -4.71 9.40
N THR A 67 -8.33 -5.34 8.31
CA THR A 67 -7.21 -6.28 8.37
C THR A 67 -5.87 -5.61 8.61
N ASP A 68 -5.71 -4.38 8.13
CA ASP A 68 -4.47 -3.62 8.24
C ASP A 68 -4.76 -2.11 8.20
N GLU A 69 -4.17 -1.36 9.12
CA GLU A 69 -4.29 0.09 9.26
C GLU A 69 -2.94 0.74 9.53
N TRP A 70 -1.90 0.17 8.94
CA TRP A 70 -0.54 0.60 9.24
C TRP A 70 -0.27 2.04 8.86
N PHE A 71 -0.54 2.40 7.60
CA PHE A 71 -0.25 3.74 7.09
C PHE A 71 -1.35 4.74 7.38
N ALA A 72 -2.62 4.32 7.29
CA ALA A 72 -3.76 5.18 7.60
C ALA A 72 -5.01 4.36 7.94
N VAL A 73 -5.80 4.88 8.88
CA VAL A 73 -6.97 4.18 9.45
C VAL A 73 -8.14 4.11 8.48
N ALA A 74 -8.91 3.02 8.52
CA ALA A 74 -10.05 2.81 7.63
C ALA A 74 -11.20 3.81 7.89
N ASP A 75 -11.27 4.40 9.07
CA ASP A 75 -12.28 5.42 9.42
C ASP A 75 -12.27 6.61 8.48
N ASN A 76 -11.11 6.98 7.95
CA ASN A 76 -10.96 8.08 6.99
C ASN A 76 -11.77 7.86 5.69
N LEU A 77 -12.07 6.59 5.31
CA LEU A 77 -12.94 6.29 4.16
C LEU A 77 -14.32 6.95 4.28
N LEU A 78 -14.80 7.10 5.52
CA LEU A 78 -16.17 7.50 5.85
C LEU A 78 -16.30 9.00 6.11
N GLU A 79 -15.20 9.75 6.04
CA GLU A 79 -15.19 11.20 6.23
C GLU A 79 -15.90 11.90 5.07
N ASP A 80 -16.76 12.89 5.39
CA ASP A 80 -17.56 13.61 4.38
C ASP A 80 -16.75 14.65 3.62
N GLY A 81 -15.73 15.23 4.28
CA GLY A 81 -14.87 16.26 3.69
C GLY A 81 -13.98 15.74 2.57
N PRO A 82 -13.48 16.62 1.70
CA PRO A 82 -12.47 16.26 0.73
C PRO A 82 -11.19 15.80 1.44
N PRO A 83 -10.45 14.85 0.86
CA PRO A 83 -9.19 14.40 1.45
C PRO A 83 -8.14 15.52 1.42
N ILE A 84 -7.37 15.61 2.51
CA ILE A 84 -6.32 16.61 2.72
C ILE A 84 -4.96 15.94 2.61
N PHE A 85 -4.02 16.57 1.90
CA PHE A 85 -2.68 16.03 1.74
C PHE A 85 -1.62 17.12 1.86
N ASP A 86 -0.68 16.90 2.77
CA ASP A 86 0.54 17.69 2.90
C ASP A 86 1.76 16.82 2.56
N PRO A 87 2.46 17.08 1.45
CA PRO A 87 3.61 16.29 1.04
C PRO A 87 4.80 16.36 2.01
N SER A 88 4.83 17.34 2.92
CA SER A 88 5.89 17.50 3.91
C SER A 88 5.62 16.76 5.24
N LEU A 89 4.40 16.22 5.42
CA LEU A 89 3.98 15.63 6.70
C LEU A 89 4.28 14.13 6.74
N TYR A 90 5.09 13.74 7.71
CA TYR A 90 5.47 12.36 7.98
C TYR A 90 5.23 12.00 9.45
N CYS A 91 4.96 10.74 9.71
CA CYS A 91 4.87 10.14 11.05
C CYS A 91 5.80 8.91 11.12
N SER A 92 5.79 8.21 12.25
CA SER A 92 6.61 7.01 12.48
C SER A 92 6.33 5.87 11.49
N GLU A 93 5.09 5.79 11.01
CA GLU A 93 4.62 4.74 10.07
C GLU A 93 4.92 5.10 8.63
N GLY A 94 5.08 6.37 8.31
CA GLY A 94 5.39 6.86 6.98
C GLY A 94 4.80 8.22 6.65
N LYS A 95 4.53 8.45 5.37
CA LYS A 95 3.86 9.66 4.90
C LYS A 95 2.41 9.67 5.40
N VAL A 96 1.98 10.81 5.94
CA VAL A 96 0.60 10.95 6.43
C VAL A 96 -0.34 11.04 5.24
N MET A 97 -1.29 10.10 5.18
CA MET A 97 -2.30 9.99 4.13
C MET A 97 -3.70 10.10 4.72
N ASP A 98 -4.56 10.88 4.09
CA ASP A 98 -5.97 11.04 4.48
C ASP A 98 -6.86 10.11 3.66
N GLY A 99 -6.98 8.87 4.13
CA GLY A 99 -7.71 7.77 3.55
C GLY A 99 -7.40 6.48 4.32
N TRP A 100 -7.87 5.34 3.88
CA TRP A 100 -7.44 4.05 4.38
C TRP A 100 -6.28 3.54 3.55
N GLU A 101 -5.13 3.28 4.17
CA GLU A 101 -3.98 2.67 3.51
C GLU A 101 -3.40 1.52 4.31
N SER A 102 -3.40 0.34 3.69
CA SER A 102 -2.80 -0.88 4.23
C SER A 102 -1.35 -1.06 3.76
N ARG A 103 -0.57 -1.89 4.50
CA ARG A 103 0.79 -2.28 4.11
C ARG A 103 0.79 -3.01 2.77
N ARG A 104 1.94 -2.98 2.10
CA ARG A 104 2.16 -3.84 0.94
C ARG A 104 2.21 -5.29 1.38
N ARG A 105 1.26 -6.10 0.92
CA ARG A 105 1.23 -7.53 1.26
C ARG A 105 2.43 -8.26 0.67
N ARG A 106 3.04 -9.09 1.51
CA ARG A 106 4.15 -9.98 1.13
C ARG A 106 3.75 -11.45 1.17
N GLU A 107 2.51 -11.72 1.59
CA GLU A 107 1.88 -13.03 1.64
C GLU A 107 0.66 -13.07 0.72
N ALA A 108 0.22 -14.30 0.34
CA ALA A 108 -1.02 -14.49 -0.38
C ALA A 108 -2.21 -13.96 0.43
N GLY A 109 -3.22 -13.44 -0.26
CA GLY A 109 -4.41 -12.86 0.35
C GLY A 109 -4.65 -11.42 -0.10
N HIS A 110 -5.63 -10.79 0.51
CA HIS A 110 -6.01 -9.41 0.25
C HIS A 110 -6.46 -8.74 1.54
N ASP A 111 -6.44 -7.40 1.57
CA ASP A 111 -6.93 -6.64 2.71
C ASP A 111 -8.42 -6.34 2.56
N TRP A 112 -9.11 -6.22 3.68
CA TRP A 112 -10.53 -5.91 3.70
C TRP A 112 -10.95 -5.24 5.00
N CYS A 113 -12.04 -4.47 4.92
CA CYS A 113 -12.68 -3.92 6.09
C CYS A 113 -14.18 -4.21 6.08
N LEU A 114 -14.79 -4.11 7.27
CA LEU A 114 -16.20 -4.28 7.51
C LEU A 114 -16.79 -2.94 7.97
N ILE A 115 -17.80 -2.47 7.25
CA ILE A 115 -18.47 -1.20 7.49
C ILE A 115 -19.90 -1.45 7.93
N SER A 116 -20.33 -0.84 9.03
CA SER A 116 -21.74 -0.66 9.34
C SER A 116 -22.22 0.63 8.67
N LEU A 117 -23.24 0.55 7.84
CA LEU A 117 -23.90 1.73 7.28
C LEU A 117 -24.63 2.51 8.38
N SER A 118 -24.89 3.80 8.15
CA SER A 118 -25.62 4.65 9.09
C SER A 118 -27.02 4.12 9.39
N HIS A 119 -27.68 3.61 8.38
CA HIS A 119 -29.02 3.03 8.45
C HIS A 119 -29.17 1.90 7.43
N ARG A 120 -30.21 1.09 7.58
CA ARG A 120 -30.63 0.12 6.57
C ARG A 120 -31.06 0.88 5.31
N ALA A 121 -30.49 0.57 4.16
CA ALA A 121 -30.67 1.32 2.95
C ALA A 121 -30.88 0.44 1.70
N ILE A 122 -31.59 0.99 0.72
CA ILE A 122 -31.59 0.51 -0.66
C ILE A 122 -30.44 1.23 -1.35
N LEU A 123 -29.39 0.50 -1.73
CA LEU A 123 -28.15 1.02 -2.28
C LEU A 123 -28.26 1.11 -3.81
N VAL A 124 -27.92 2.27 -4.37
CA VAL A 124 -28.07 2.53 -5.82
C VAL A 124 -26.78 3.04 -6.48
N GLY A 125 -25.82 3.52 -5.69
CA GLY A 125 -24.59 4.09 -6.23
C GLY A 125 -23.40 3.98 -5.30
N ILE A 126 -22.22 3.89 -5.91
CA ILE A 126 -20.93 3.85 -5.23
C ILE A 126 -20.04 4.93 -5.83
N GLU A 127 -19.40 5.71 -4.96
CA GLU A 127 -18.39 6.69 -5.33
C GLU A 127 -17.11 6.36 -4.57
N ILE A 128 -15.99 6.23 -5.28
CA ILE A 128 -14.68 5.93 -4.74
C ILE A 128 -13.72 7.02 -5.19
N ASP A 129 -13.05 7.64 -4.22
CA ASP A 129 -12.02 8.65 -4.45
C ASP A 129 -10.65 8.09 -4.06
N THR A 130 -9.74 8.00 -5.02
CA THR A 130 -8.34 7.58 -4.80
C THR A 130 -7.39 8.77 -4.64
N ALA A 131 -7.90 9.98 -4.40
CA ALA A 131 -7.10 11.22 -4.33
C ALA A 131 -5.81 11.03 -3.52
N HIS A 132 -4.73 11.57 -4.05
CA HIS A 132 -3.38 11.55 -3.47
C HIS A 132 -2.70 10.16 -3.43
N PHE A 133 -3.41 9.06 -3.62
CA PHE A 133 -2.83 7.72 -3.75
C PHE A 133 -2.37 7.48 -5.20
N THR A 134 -1.26 8.10 -5.60
CA THR A 134 -0.81 8.11 -7.00
C THR A 134 0.02 6.89 -7.39
N GLY A 135 0.77 6.30 -6.45
CA GLY A 135 1.58 5.09 -6.67
C GLY A 135 1.30 3.97 -5.68
N ASN A 136 0.39 4.23 -4.74
CA ASN A 136 -0.01 3.35 -3.63
C ASN A 136 -1.52 3.13 -3.58
N ASN A 137 -2.27 3.52 -4.63
CA ASN A 137 -3.69 3.22 -4.71
C ASN A 137 -3.95 1.71 -4.75
N VAL A 138 -5.13 1.30 -4.30
CA VAL A 138 -5.62 -0.07 -4.49
C VAL A 138 -5.79 -0.36 -5.98
N PRO A 139 -5.14 -1.40 -6.54
CA PRO A 139 -5.28 -1.71 -7.97
C PRO A 139 -6.68 -2.17 -8.37
N SER A 140 -7.34 -2.92 -7.50
CA SER A 140 -8.72 -3.40 -7.74
C SER A 140 -9.47 -3.54 -6.41
N ILE A 141 -10.79 -3.32 -6.48
CA ILE A 141 -11.70 -3.39 -5.34
C ILE A 141 -12.89 -4.27 -5.66
N SER A 142 -13.50 -4.91 -4.66
CA SER A 142 -14.87 -5.39 -4.71
C SER A 142 -15.62 -5.02 -3.44
N ILE A 143 -16.93 -4.92 -3.51
CA ILE A 143 -17.78 -4.61 -2.36
C ILE A 143 -18.90 -5.63 -2.29
N GLU A 144 -19.08 -6.22 -1.12
CA GLU A 144 -20.18 -7.09 -0.81
C GLU A 144 -21.10 -6.39 0.21
N VAL A 145 -22.37 -6.72 0.18
CA VAL A 145 -23.40 -6.17 1.07
C VAL A 145 -24.14 -7.28 1.80
N ALA A 146 -24.48 -7.03 3.06
CA ALA A 146 -25.36 -7.90 3.85
C ALA A 146 -26.39 -7.07 4.62
N ASP A 147 -27.60 -7.66 4.78
CA ASP A 147 -28.68 -7.09 5.60
C ASP A 147 -28.72 -7.82 6.95
N LEU A 148 -27.93 -7.35 7.91
CA LEU A 148 -27.70 -8.01 9.19
C LEU A 148 -28.70 -7.56 10.25
N SER A 149 -29.28 -8.52 10.97
CA SER A 149 -30.05 -8.21 12.17
C SER A 149 -29.14 -7.74 13.32
N PRO A 150 -29.64 -6.96 14.30
CA PRO A 150 -28.87 -6.53 15.46
C PRO A 150 -28.20 -7.68 16.24
N CYS A 151 -28.83 -8.86 16.27
CA CYS A 151 -28.27 -10.05 16.90
C CYS A 151 -27.03 -10.55 16.15
N HIS A 152 -27.10 -10.63 14.82
CA HIS A 152 -25.96 -11.01 13.99
C HIS A 152 -24.80 -10.02 14.16
N VAL A 153 -25.05 -8.71 14.15
CA VAL A 153 -24.05 -7.67 14.36
C VAL A 153 -23.36 -7.83 15.71
N THR A 154 -24.14 -8.05 16.79
CA THR A 154 -23.58 -8.23 18.14
C THR A 154 -22.65 -9.46 18.19
N ASN A 155 -23.03 -10.57 17.57
CA ASN A 155 -22.21 -11.77 17.53
C ASN A 155 -20.96 -11.57 16.70
N LEU A 156 -21.09 -10.92 15.55
CA LEU A 156 -19.98 -10.59 14.64
C LEU A 156 -18.94 -9.73 15.35
N VAL A 157 -19.34 -8.62 15.96
CA VAL A 157 -18.45 -7.71 16.69
C VAL A 157 -17.74 -8.41 17.84
N LYS A 158 -18.42 -9.26 18.60
CA LYS A 158 -17.78 -10.00 19.71
C LYS A 158 -16.74 -11.03 19.24
N SER A 159 -16.90 -11.53 18.03
CA SER A 159 -16.07 -12.62 17.48
C SER A 159 -14.92 -12.13 16.59
N LEU A 160 -15.00 -10.88 16.12
CA LEU A 160 -13.91 -10.27 15.32
C LEU A 160 -12.82 -9.70 16.23
N PRO A 161 -11.55 -10.01 15.98
CA PRO A 161 -10.43 -9.49 16.76
C PRO A 161 -10.41 -7.95 16.77
N GLY A 162 -10.24 -7.33 17.94
CA GLY A 162 -10.11 -5.88 18.08
C GLY A 162 -11.36 -5.04 17.79
N SER A 163 -12.49 -5.65 17.36
CA SER A 163 -13.69 -4.90 16.98
C SER A 163 -14.34 -4.13 18.14
N VAL A 164 -14.26 -4.66 19.35
CA VAL A 164 -14.82 -3.99 20.55
C VAL A 164 -14.00 -2.75 20.88
N GLU A 165 -12.69 -2.87 20.91
CA GLU A 165 -11.75 -1.78 21.13
C GLU A 165 -11.91 -0.69 20.06
N ARG A 166 -12.04 -1.13 18.80
CA ARG A 166 -12.26 -0.24 17.68
C ARG A 166 -13.54 0.59 17.80
N LEU A 167 -14.64 -0.02 18.23
CA LEU A 167 -15.90 0.69 18.46
C LEU A 167 -15.83 1.72 19.59
N LEU A 168 -14.93 1.52 20.55
CA LEU A 168 -14.73 2.42 21.69
C LEU A 168 -13.76 3.56 21.39
N PHE A 169 -12.71 3.30 20.60
CA PHE A 169 -11.57 4.23 20.46
C PHE A 169 -11.28 4.62 19.01
N GLY A 170 -11.98 4.05 18.02
CA GLY A 170 -11.68 4.21 16.58
C GLY A 170 -10.52 3.33 16.12
N GLY A 171 -10.14 3.45 14.83
CA GLY A 171 -8.97 2.80 14.26
C GLY A 171 -7.68 3.37 14.84
N GLN A 172 -6.64 2.54 14.87
CA GLN A 172 -5.31 2.93 15.33
C GLN A 172 -4.29 2.72 14.23
N GLN A 173 -3.62 3.79 13.83
CA GLN A 173 -2.49 3.74 12.89
C GLN A 173 -1.33 2.93 13.48
N GLY A 174 -0.56 2.28 12.61
CA GLY A 174 0.54 1.40 13.02
C GLY A 174 0.10 -0.01 13.40
N THR A 175 -1.17 -0.38 13.16
CA THR A 175 -1.71 -1.71 13.49
C THR A 175 -1.98 -2.55 12.26
N GLY A 176 -2.03 -3.87 12.44
CA GLY A 176 -2.41 -4.83 11.41
C GLY A 176 -2.53 -6.23 12.00
N CYS A 177 -3.48 -6.98 11.50
CA CYS A 177 -3.74 -8.34 11.95
C CYS A 177 -2.67 -9.32 11.46
N THR A 178 -2.41 -10.35 12.24
CA THR A 178 -1.61 -11.50 11.81
C THR A 178 -2.38 -12.33 10.78
N PRO A 179 -1.71 -13.19 9.98
CA PRO A 179 -2.39 -14.08 9.04
C PRO A 179 -3.44 -15.00 9.71
N GLU A 180 -3.18 -15.44 10.94
CA GLU A 180 -4.09 -16.27 11.74
C GLU A 180 -5.33 -15.48 12.15
N GLU A 181 -5.17 -14.23 12.60
CA GLU A 181 -6.28 -13.34 12.94
C GLU A 181 -7.13 -13.00 11.72
N VAL A 182 -6.50 -12.72 10.57
CA VAL A 182 -7.23 -12.48 9.30
C VAL A 182 -8.02 -13.72 8.90
N SER A 183 -7.43 -14.92 9.00
CA SER A 183 -8.11 -16.18 8.68
C SER A 183 -9.29 -16.45 9.61
N ALA A 184 -9.14 -16.22 10.91
CA ALA A 184 -10.21 -16.36 11.89
C ALA A 184 -11.33 -15.34 11.66
N ALA A 185 -10.97 -14.09 11.35
CA ALA A 185 -11.92 -13.04 11.01
C ALA A 185 -12.70 -13.35 9.71
N GLU A 186 -12.02 -13.90 8.69
CA GLU A 186 -12.66 -14.34 7.45
C GLU A 186 -13.72 -15.43 7.72
N MET A 187 -13.36 -16.47 8.46
CA MET A 187 -14.30 -17.53 8.84
C MET A 187 -15.48 -16.97 9.62
N THR A 188 -15.23 -16.07 10.57
CA THR A 188 -16.26 -15.42 11.38
C THR A 188 -17.20 -14.58 10.52
N CYS A 189 -16.65 -13.79 9.61
CA CYS A 189 -17.40 -12.89 8.73
C CYS A 189 -18.28 -13.65 7.73
N ARG A 190 -17.86 -14.86 7.30
CA ARG A 190 -18.60 -15.71 6.37
C ARG A 190 -19.60 -16.64 7.06
N LYS A 191 -19.43 -16.89 8.36
CA LYS A 191 -20.28 -17.79 9.11
C LYS A 191 -21.65 -17.18 9.33
N ASP A 192 -22.68 -17.89 8.92
CA ASP A 192 -24.09 -17.52 9.15
C ASP A 192 -24.49 -16.15 8.55
N VAL A 193 -23.69 -15.61 7.62
CA VAL A 193 -23.94 -14.35 6.91
C VAL A 193 -23.95 -14.58 5.41
N GLU A 194 -25.06 -14.22 4.78
CA GLU A 194 -25.19 -14.22 3.33
C GLU A 194 -24.74 -12.87 2.78
N TRP A 195 -23.57 -12.85 2.14
CA TRP A 195 -23.04 -11.69 1.45
C TRP A 195 -23.44 -11.71 -0.03
N SER A 196 -24.00 -10.63 -0.50
CA SER A 196 -24.32 -10.42 -1.92
C SER A 196 -23.32 -9.47 -2.55
N GLU A 197 -22.96 -9.69 -3.81
CA GLU A 197 -22.09 -8.78 -4.54
C GLU A 197 -22.81 -7.45 -4.80
N LEU A 198 -22.23 -6.35 -4.31
CA LEU A 198 -22.68 -4.99 -4.60
C LEU A 198 -21.85 -4.35 -5.72
N LEU A 199 -20.54 -4.60 -5.73
CA LEU A 199 -19.61 -4.22 -6.78
C LEU A 199 -18.70 -5.40 -7.09
N ALA A 200 -18.77 -5.92 -8.31
CA ALA A 200 -17.84 -6.94 -8.80
C ALA A 200 -16.40 -6.42 -8.76
N LYS A 201 -15.44 -7.33 -8.71
CA LYS A 201 -14.02 -6.93 -8.71
C LYS A 201 -13.69 -6.04 -9.90
N THR A 202 -13.36 -4.78 -9.62
CA THR A 202 -13.17 -3.70 -10.59
C THR A 202 -11.83 -3.01 -10.36
N SER A 203 -11.14 -2.65 -11.43
CA SER A 203 -9.87 -1.92 -11.37
C SER A 203 -10.09 -0.46 -11.00
N LEU A 204 -9.19 0.08 -10.15
CA LEU A 204 -9.13 1.50 -9.82
C LEU A 204 -7.89 2.13 -10.46
N ARG A 205 -8.02 3.40 -10.78
CA ARG A 205 -6.94 4.22 -11.33
C ARG A 205 -6.22 4.97 -10.21
N PRO A 206 -4.95 5.36 -10.43
CA PRO A 206 -4.21 6.21 -9.49
C PRO A 206 -4.91 7.54 -9.20
N GLY A 207 -4.63 8.10 -8.03
CA GLY A 207 -5.27 9.28 -7.45
C GLY A 207 -4.83 10.62 -8.02
N TYR A 208 -4.52 10.70 -9.31
CA TYR A 208 -4.31 11.97 -10.00
C TYR A 208 -5.65 12.69 -10.22
N GLU A 209 -5.64 14.01 -10.32
CA GLU A 209 -6.86 14.82 -10.39
C GLU A 209 -7.84 14.36 -11.50
N GLU A 210 -7.30 13.95 -12.65
CA GLU A 210 -8.09 13.49 -13.79
C GLU A 210 -8.57 12.04 -13.70
N SER A 211 -8.05 11.25 -12.76
CA SER A 211 -8.33 9.80 -12.68
C SER A 211 -8.87 9.33 -11.35
N ARG A 212 -8.82 10.16 -10.31
CA ARG A 212 -9.11 9.74 -8.93
C ARG A 212 -10.56 9.32 -8.66
N MET A 213 -11.52 9.91 -9.40
CA MET A 213 -12.93 9.66 -9.14
C MET A 213 -13.46 8.46 -9.94
N HIS A 214 -14.19 7.58 -9.25
CA HIS A 214 -14.80 6.38 -9.80
C HIS A 214 -16.26 6.31 -9.35
N TYR A 215 -17.18 6.10 -10.30
CA TYR A 215 -18.62 6.08 -10.06
C TYR A 215 -19.21 4.79 -10.60
N TYR A 216 -20.01 4.11 -9.79
CA TYR A 216 -20.66 2.85 -10.16
C TYR A 216 -22.13 2.88 -9.75
N THR A 217 -23.01 2.44 -10.64
CA THR A 217 -24.41 2.15 -10.29
C THR A 217 -24.52 0.72 -9.83
N THR A 218 -25.41 0.45 -8.88
CA THR A 218 -25.68 -0.90 -8.36
C THR A 218 -27.09 -1.34 -8.68
N THR A 219 -27.30 -2.65 -8.72
CA THR A 219 -28.64 -3.22 -8.72
C THR A 219 -29.18 -3.11 -7.30
N SER A 220 -30.29 -2.42 -7.09
CA SER A 220 -30.98 -2.08 -5.85
C SER A 220 -30.89 -3.14 -4.74
N ASN A 221 -29.74 -3.27 -4.10
CA ASN A 221 -29.52 -4.16 -2.97
C ASN A 221 -29.91 -3.47 -1.66
N VAL A 222 -30.59 -4.19 -0.80
CA VAL A 222 -30.88 -3.71 0.56
C VAL A 222 -29.79 -4.21 1.49
N GLY A 223 -29.25 -3.32 2.33
CA GLY A 223 -28.22 -3.72 3.28
C GLY A 223 -28.04 -2.78 4.44
N THR A 224 -27.36 -3.30 5.45
CA THR A 224 -26.93 -2.60 6.66
C THR A 224 -25.43 -2.58 6.83
N HIS A 225 -24.72 -3.52 6.16
CA HIS A 225 -23.28 -3.70 6.30
C HIS A 225 -22.64 -3.95 4.95
N LEU A 226 -21.40 -3.47 4.82
CA LEU A 226 -20.56 -3.68 3.66
C LEU A 226 -19.28 -4.39 4.06
N ARG A 227 -18.79 -5.25 3.17
CA ARG A 227 -17.43 -5.73 3.18
C ARG A 227 -16.71 -5.18 1.97
N VAL A 228 -15.67 -4.39 2.22
CA VAL A 228 -14.85 -3.76 1.19
C VAL A 228 -13.54 -4.52 1.08
N ASN A 229 -13.26 -5.11 -0.08
CA ASN A 229 -12.09 -5.94 -0.33
C ASN A 229 -11.10 -5.17 -1.23
N TYR A 230 -9.85 -5.05 -0.80
CA TYR A 230 -8.73 -4.49 -1.55
C TYR A 230 -7.94 -5.62 -2.21
N PHE A 231 -7.56 -5.50 -3.47
CA PHE A 231 -6.80 -6.53 -4.18
C PHE A 231 -5.50 -5.98 -4.73
N PRO A 232 -4.34 -6.31 -4.10
CA PRO A 232 -4.22 -7.02 -2.82
C PRO A 232 -4.25 -6.09 -1.61
N ASP A 233 -3.80 -4.84 -1.77
CA ASP A 233 -3.56 -3.84 -0.74
C ASP A 233 -3.49 -2.44 -1.36
N GLY A 234 -3.37 -1.40 -0.55
CA GLY A 234 -3.17 -0.04 -1.02
C GLY A 234 -4.04 0.98 -0.30
N GLY A 235 -4.23 2.13 -0.95
CA GLY A 235 -4.97 3.24 -0.38
C GLY A 235 -6.16 3.70 -1.21
N ILE A 236 -7.21 4.14 -0.52
CA ILE A 236 -8.38 4.86 -1.03
C ILE A 236 -8.65 6.01 -0.07
N ALA A 237 -8.90 7.20 -0.61
CA ALA A 237 -9.16 8.38 0.21
C ALA A 237 -10.57 8.39 0.80
N ARG A 238 -11.59 8.18 -0.04
CA ARG A 238 -13.00 8.23 0.39
C ARG A 238 -13.84 7.17 -0.30
N LEU A 239 -14.85 6.68 0.43
CA LEU A 239 -15.89 5.81 -0.06
C LEU A 239 -17.25 6.41 0.27
N ARG A 240 -18.12 6.59 -0.72
CA ARG A 240 -19.49 7.01 -0.51
C ARG A 240 -20.46 6.01 -1.11
N ILE A 241 -21.49 5.69 -0.36
CA ILE A 241 -22.53 4.72 -0.73
C ILE A 241 -23.87 5.43 -0.76
N TRP A 242 -24.34 5.67 -1.95
CA TRP A 242 -25.55 6.43 -2.22
C TRP A 242 -26.78 5.54 -2.27
N GLY A 243 -27.85 5.97 -1.64
CA GLY A 243 -29.08 5.19 -1.56
C GLY A 243 -30.25 5.95 -0.94
N MET A 244 -31.29 5.21 -0.61
CA MET A 244 -32.48 5.67 0.07
C MET A 244 -32.72 4.81 1.32
N GLU A 245 -33.30 5.38 2.37
CA GLU A 245 -33.66 4.62 3.57
C GLU A 245 -34.60 3.46 3.20
N ALA A 246 -34.22 2.26 3.62
CA ALA A 246 -35.10 1.09 3.52
C ALA A 246 -36.04 1.02 4.75
N PRO A 247 -37.28 0.52 4.62
CA PRO A 247 -38.16 0.32 5.74
C PRO A 247 -37.50 -0.56 6.80
N ALA A 248 -37.62 -0.16 8.08
CA ALA A 248 -37.11 -0.95 9.19
C ALA A 248 -37.81 -2.32 9.24
N ILE A 249 -37.03 -3.40 9.39
CA ILE A 249 -37.62 -4.72 9.75
C ILE A 249 -37.97 -4.62 11.22
N ILE A 250 -39.26 -4.46 11.54
CA ILE A 250 -39.76 -4.46 12.92
C ILE A 250 -39.69 -5.91 13.44
N GLN A 251 -38.55 -6.30 14.01
CA GLN A 251 -38.49 -7.45 14.91
C GLN A 251 -38.71 -6.97 16.33
N VAL A 252 -39.88 -7.19 16.84
CA VAL A 252 -40.22 -6.96 18.25
C VAL A 252 -39.47 -7.97 19.11
N LYS A 253 -38.28 -7.67 19.62
CA LYS A 253 -37.66 -8.35 20.76
C LYS A 253 -36.94 -7.34 21.65
N LYS A 254 -37.13 -7.55 22.99
CA LYS A 254 -36.70 -6.73 24.11
C LYS A 254 -35.18 -6.33 24.07
N PRO A 255 -34.81 -5.11 24.50
CA PRO A 255 -33.42 -4.69 24.62
C PRO A 255 -32.72 -5.49 25.73
N MET A 256 -31.54 -6.02 25.43
CA MET A 256 -30.65 -6.66 26.38
C MET A 256 -29.45 -5.74 26.62
N TYR A 257 -29.33 -5.25 27.85
CA TYR A 257 -28.17 -4.47 28.27
C TYR A 257 -26.98 -5.38 28.55
N LEU A 258 -25.81 -4.99 28.04
CA LEU A 258 -24.54 -5.68 28.30
C LEU A 258 -23.82 -5.04 29.50
N PRO A 259 -23.31 -5.83 30.46
CA PRO A 259 -22.47 -5.29 31.53
C PRO A 259 -21.05 -5.05 31.05
N ILE A 260 -20.48 -3.89 31.41
CA ILE A 260 -19.09 -3.52 31.16
C ILE A 260 -18.21 -4.23 32.19
N THR A 261 -17.28 -5.07 31.75
CA THR A 261 -16.23 -5.62 32.59
C THR A 261 -14.89 -5.01 32.22
N THR A 262 -14.25 -4.35 33.17
CA THR A 262 -12.92 -3.76 33.07
C THR A 262 -11.85 -4.85 33.04
N GLY A 263 -11.06 -4.92 31.99
CA GLY A 263 -9.91 -5.82 31.81
C GLY A 263 -8.59 -5.06 31.72
N LYS A 264 -7.55 -5.64 32.27
CA LYS A 264 -6.23 -5.10 32.55
C LYS A 264 -5.40 -4.79 31.26
N PHE A 265 -4.70 -3.68 31.29
CA PHE A 265 -3.70 -3.27 30.30
C PHE A 265 -2.48 -4.20 30.29
N CYS A 266 -2.01 -4.54 29.08
CA CYS A 266 -0.71 -5.18 28.88
C CYS A 266 0.28 -4.13 28.33
N THR A 267 1.38 -3.92 29.06
CA THR A 267 2.43 -2.95 28.68
C THR A 267 3.42 -3.64 27.74
N VAL A 268 3.57 -3.11 26.54
CA VAL A 268 4.65 -3.55 25.62
C VAL A 268 5.92 -2.76 25.96
N VAL A 269 6.98 -3.46 26.31
CA VAL A 269 8.30 -2.88 26.56
C VAL A 269 9.05 -2.81 25.23
N LEU A 270 9.32 -1.59 24.77
CA LEU A 270 10.23 -1.34 23.66
C LEU A 270 11.68 -1.41 24.20
N HIS A 271 12.48 -2.34 23.69
CA HIS A 271 13.90 -2.35 23.92
C HIS A 271 14.60 -1.30 23.02
N SER A 272 15.20 -0.30 23.64
CA SER A 272 16.18 0.56 22.99
C SER A 272 17.53 -0.16 23.04
N SER A 273 18.05 -0.62 21.91
CA SER A 273 19.44 -1.05 21.82
C SER A 273 20.34 0.15 21.56
N THR A 274 21.13 0.50 22.54
CA THR A 274 22.32 1.34 22.38
C THR A 274 23.47 0.39 22.04
N ASP A 275 23.80 0.25 20.77
CA ASP A 275 25.02 -0.45 20.39
C ASP A 275 26.07 0.55 19.92
N GLU A 276 27.19 0.55 20.64
CA GLU A 276 28.43 1.22 20.22
C GLU A 276 28.97 0.54 18.95
N PRO A 277 29.59 1.29 18.04
CA PRO A 277 30.16 0.72 16.83
C PRO A 277 31.34 -0.22 17.18
N PRO A 278 31.48 -1.35 16.51
CA PRO A 278 32.57 -2.28 16.75
C PRO A 278 33.92 -1.63 16.41
N SER A 279 34.89 -1.89 17.27
CA SER A 279 36.23 -1.32 17.22
C SER A 279 36.95 -1.63 15.90
N CYS A 280 37.48 -0.58 15.26
CA CYS A 280 38.26 -0.57 14.03
C CYS A 280 39.50 -1.50 14.07
N LYS A 281 39.48 -2.52 13.20
CA LYS A 281 40.67 -3.15 12.63
C LYS A 281 40.47 -3.51 11.14
N GLU A 282 39.81 -2.69 10.36
CA GLU A 282 39.62 -2.96 8.91
C GLU A 282 39.73 -1.69 8.06
N TYR A 283 40.92 -1.07 8.04
CA TYR A 283 41.23 -0.01 7.06
C TYR A 283 41.56 -0.54 5.66
N GLU A 284 41.34 -1.83 5.39
CA GLU A 284 41.72 -2.44 4.12
C GLU A 284 40.61 -2.36 3.04
N TYR A 285 39.34 -2.11 3.44
CA TYR A 285 38.20 -2.05 2.54
C TYR A 285 37.46 -0.71 2.63
N LEU A 286 37.15 -0.12 1.50
CA LEU A 286 36.41 1.14 1.38
C LEU A 286 34.96 0.91 0.94
N GLU A 287 34.07 1.79 1.35
CA GLU A 287 32.69 1.80 0.89
C GLU A 287 32.58 2.39 -0.54
N LEU A 288 32.86 1.56 -1.54
CA LEU A 288 32.97 2.00 -2.93
C LEU A 288 31.65 2.44 -3.56
N SER A 289 30.50 2.05 -3.01
CA SER A 289 29.19 2.56 -3.44
C SER A 289 28.94 4.00 -2.98
N CYS A 290 29.62 4.47 -1.92
CA CYS A 290 29.38 5.76 -1.32
C CYS A 290 29.68 6.92 -2.29
N GLN A 291 28.80 7.92 -2.32
CA GLN A 291 29.00 9.15 -3.10
C GLN A 291 30.33 9.86 -2.78
N THR A 292 30.75 9.82 -1.52
CA THR A 292 32.03 10.43 -1.08
C THR A 292 33.25 9.85 -1.81
N PHE A 293 33.20 8.57 -2.20
CA PHE A 293 34.27 7.90 -2.95
C PHE A 293 34.01 7.86 -4.47
N GLY A 294 33.03 8.64 -4.95
CA GLY A 294 32.72 8.75 -6.38
C GLY A 294 31.67 7.75 -6.84
N GLY A 295 30.88 7.15 -5.91
CA GLY A 295 29.70 6.38 -6.26
C GLY A 295 28.62 7.26 -6.90
N GLU A 296 27.90 6.72 -7.88
CA GLU A 296 26.84 7.42 -8.61
C GLU A 296 25.58 6.55 -8.74
N GLY A 297 24.38 7.16 -8.57
CA GLY A 297 23.12 6.56 -8.97
C GLY A 297 22.92 6.70 -10.47
N VAL A 298 22.95 5.60 -11.22
CA VAL A 298 22.93 5.63 -12.70
C VAL A 298 21.51 5.66 -13.25
N GLY A 299 20.61 4.82 -12.72
CA GLY A 299 19.25 4.74 -13.17
C GLY A 299 18.43 3.71 -12.39
N CYS A 300 17.12 3.69 -12.65
CA CYS A 300 16.21 2.72 -12.03
C CYS A 300 14.98 2.48 -12.92
N SER A 301 14.27 1.41 -12.65
CA SER A 301 13.01 1.06 -13.32
C SER A 301 11.86 2.01 -12.91
N ASN A 302 11.87 2.45 -11.66
CA ASN A 302 10.81 3.27 -11.07
C ASN A 302 11.41 4.21 -10.00
N LYS A 303 11.08 5.48 -10.09
CA LYS A 303 11.56 6.54 -9.18
C LYS A 303 10.40 7.33 -8.57
N HIS A 304 9.29 6.68 -8.33
CA HIS A 304 8.07 7.38 -7.91
C HIS A 304 8.25 8.17 -6.61
N TYR A 305 8.95 7.58 -5.64
CA TYR A 305 9.18 8.21 -4.33
C TYR A 305 10.66 8.46 -4.01
N GLY A 306 11.59 8.16 -4.92
CA GLY A 306 13.01 8.40 -4.67
C GLY A 306 13.90 8.06 -5.85
N GLU A 307 15.10 8.59 -5.83
CA GLU A 307 16.11 8.44 -6.89
C GLU A 307 17.25 7.50 -6.42
N PRO A 308 17.93 6.76 -7.32
CA PRO A 308 19.00 5.83 -6.94
C PRO A 308 20.15 6.45 -6.16
N TYR A 309 20.43 7.75 -6.34
CA TYR A 309 21.50 8.44 -5.62
C TYR A 309 21.28 8.48 -4.10
N GLN A 310 20.03 8.33 -3.64
CA GLN A 310 19.70 8.28 -2.22
C GLN A 310 20.22 6.99 -1.56
N LEU A 311 20.36 5.90 -2.33
CA LEU A 311 20.91 4.63 -1.84
C LEU A 311 22.39 4.69 -1.42
N ILE A 312 23.13 5.67 -1.93
CA ILE A 312 24.60 5.77 -1.81
C ILE A 312 25.06 6.96 -0.95
N GLN A 313 24.14 7.57 -0.21
CA GLN A 313 24.48 8.66 0.70
C GLN A 313 25.38 8.17 1.85
N PRO A 314 26.39 8.96 2.29
CA PRO A 314 27.32 8.56 3.35
C PRO A 314 26.66 8.42 4.72
N THR A 315 25.55 9.12 4.94
CA THR A 315 24.81 9.11 6.21
C THR A 315 23.77 8.02 6.24
N MET A 316 23.34 7.64 7.44
CA MET A 316 22.13 6.82 7.63
C MET A 316 20.91 7.57 7.08
N GLY A 317 19.91 6.83 6.61
CA GLY A 317 18.62 7.42 6.25
C GLY A 317 17.95 8.09 7.45
N LYS A 318 17.31 9.23 7.23
CA LYS A 318 16.59 9.97 8.27
C LYS A 318 15.16 9.45 8.44
N ASP A 319 14.54 9.16 7.33
CA ASP A 319 13.16 8.68 7.19
C ASP A 319 12.99 7.95 5.85
N MET A 320 11.78 7.54 5.50
CA MET A 320 11.51 6.88 4.21
C MET A 320 11.77 7.78 3.00
N GLY A 321 11.56 9.10 3.12
CA GLY A 321 11.79 10.05 2.05
C GLY A 321 13.28 10.23 1.67
N ASP A 322 14.18 9.76 2.52
CA ASP A 322 15.64 9.76 2.32
C ASP A 322 16.16 8.42 1.73
N GLY A 323 15.30 7.62 1.14
CA GLY A 323 15.59 6.36 0.47
C GLY A 323 15.06 6.30 -0.96
N TRP A 324 15.31 5.20 -1.65
CA TRP A 324 14.71 4.89 -2.94
C TRP A 324 13.49 3.98 -2.72
N GLU A 325 12.32 4.44 -3.15
CA GLU A 325 11.09 3.67 -3.08
C GLU A 325 10.33 3.72 -4.41
N THR A 326 9.84 2.56 -4.83
CA THR A 326 9.05 2.42 -6.05
C THR A 326 7.54 2.50 -5.75
N ALA A 327 6.74 2.86 -6.75
CA ALA A 327 5.31 2.63 -6.71
C ALA A 327 5.01 1.12 -6.60
N ARG A 328 3.79 0.75 -6.20
CA ARG A 328 3.33 -0.65 -6.32
C ARG A 328 3.39 -1.09 -7.78
N HIS A 329 4.00 -2.24 -8.03
CA HIS A 329 4.24 -2.70 -9.40
C HIS A 329 2.90 -2.89 -10.14
N PRO A 330 2.70 -2.25 -11.32
CA PRO A 330 1.40 -2.22 -12.00
C PRO A 330 0.91 -3.59 -12.47
N SER A 331 1.83 -4.52 -12.75
CA SER A 331 1.51 -5.89 -13.15
C SER A 331 1.38 -6.85 -11.97
N ARG A 332 1.41 -6.34 -10.74
CA ARG A 332 1.25 -7.15 -9.54
C ARG A 332 -0.13 -7.81 -9.55
N SER A 333 -0.16 -9.12 -9.36
CA SER A 333 -1.42 -9.86 -9.27
C SER A 333 -2.24 -9.42 -8.06
N SER A 334 -3.55 -9.57 -8.16
CA SER A 334 -4.49 -9.25 -7.07
C SER A 334 -4.26 -10.06 -5.79
N ILE A 335 -3.62 -11.20 -5.92
CA ILE A 335 -3.16 -12.04 -4.81
C ILE A 335 -1.73 -12.43 -5.16
N LEU A 336 -0.77 -12.14 -4.28
CA LEU A 336 0.61 -12.55 -4.48
C LEU A 336 0.69 -14.08 -4.39
N VAL A 337 1.21 -14.65 -5.46
CA VAL A 337 1.51 -16.09 -5.52
C VAL A 337 2.99 -16.26 -5.20
N LYS A 338 3.29 -17.18 -4.29
CA LYS A 338 4.66 -17.57 -3.96
C LYS A 338 4.99 -18.88 -4.66
N ASP A 339 6.20 -18.96 -5.15
CA ASP A 339 6.79 -20.20 -5.61
C ASP A 339 6.86 -21.21 -4.47
N THR A 340 6.35 -22.42 -4.67
CA THR A 340 6.24 -23.44 -3.63
C THR A 340 7.60 -24.01 -3.18
N ALA A 341 8.62 -23.95 -4.02
CA ALA A 341 9.95 -24.47 -3.73
C ALA A 341 10.80 -23.46 -2.94
N THR A 342 10.73 -22.17 -3.34
CA THR A 342 11.54 -21.12 -2.75
C THR A 342 10.80 -20.35 -1.66
N GLY A 343 9.46 -20.35 -1.70
CA GLY A 343 8.58 -19.54 -0.86
C GLY A 343 8.69 -18.03 -1.16
N LEU A 344 9.30 -17.64 -2.28
CA LEU A 344 9.46 -16.25 -2.71
C LEU A 344 8.37 -15.88 -3.71
N VAL A 345 8.05 -14.59 -3.83
CA VAL A 345 7.12 -14.10 -4.86
C VAL A 345 7.69 -14.30 -6.27
N ASP A 346 6.83 -14.23 -7.29
CA ASP A 346 7.27 -14.42 -8.69
C ASP A 346 8.41 -13.45 -9.05
N SER A 347 9.46 -14.00 -9.67
CA SER A 347 10.64 -13.26 -10.09
C SER A 347 10.41 -12.36 -11.32
N GLN A 348 9.29 -12.53 -12.03
CA GLN A 348 8.95 -11.67 -13.17
C GLN A 348 8.56 -10.26 -12.72
N LEU A 349 8.06 -10.11 -11.49
CA LEU A 349 7.71 -8.83 -10.92
C LEU A 349 8.88 -8.29 -10.14
N LYS A 350 9.58 -7.30 -10.69
CA LYS A 350 10.71 -6.66 -10.02
C LYS A 350 10.88 -5.21 -10.46
N ASP A 351 11.35 -4.41 -9.53
CA ASP A 351 11.97 -3.13 -9.79
C ASP A 351 13.48 -3.23 -9.57
N TRP A 352 14.24 -2.31 -10.14
CA TRP A 352 15.70 -2.32 -10.03
C TRP A 352 16.28 -0.91 -10.00
N ALA A 353 17.44 -0.78 -9.34
CA ALA A 353 18.30 0.39 -9.41
C ALA A 353 19.72 -0.03 -9.82
N VAL A 354 20.39 0.80 -10.61
CA VAL A 354 21.78 0.64 -11.02
C VAL A 354 22.63 1.72 -10.37
N LEU A 355 23.70 1.28 -9.71
CA LEU A 355 24.68 2.12 -9.01
C LEU A 355 26.06 1.90 -9.65
N LYS A 356 26.80 2.97 -9.88
CA LYS A 356 28.21 2.93 -10.27
C LYS A 356 29.07 3.02 -9.00
N LEU A 357 30.09 2.19 -8.92
CA LEU A 357 31.07 2.24 -7.84
C LEU A 357 32.14 3.31 -8.11
N GLY A 358 32.57 3.99 -7.07
CA GLY A 358 33.70 4.90 -7.13
C GLY A 358 35.04 4.18 -7.24
N MET A 359 36.10 4.94 -7.38
CA MET A 359 37.49 4.45 -7.43
C MET A 359 37.69 3.29 -8.43
N HIS A 360 37.07 3.39 -9.61
CA HIS A 360 37.10 2.39 -10.69
C HIS A 360 36.50 1.01 -10.34
N GLY A 361 35.88 0.85 -9.17
CA GLY A 361 35.31 -0.41 -8.72
C GLY A 361 36.28 -1.29 -7.94
N THR A 362 36.03 -2.59 -7.91
CA THR A 362 36.78 -3.58 -7.14
C THR A 362 36.82 -4.93 -7.83
N ASN A 363 37.85 -5.73 -7.53
CA ASN A 363 37.87 -7.18 -7.79
C ASN A 363 37.94 -8.00 -6.49
N SER A 364 37.60 -7.39 -5.37
CA SER A 364 37.63 -8.00 -4.06
C SER A 364 36.51 -7.44 -3.20
N VAL A 365 35.28 -7.90 -3.45
CA VAL A 365 34.11 -7.54 -2.66
C VAL A 365 34.19 -8.26 -1.32
N ALA A 366 34.20 -7.49 -0.23
CA ALA A 366 34.27 -8.03 1.13
C ALA A 366 32.89 -8.10 1.81
N ARG A 367 32.09 -7.04 1.63
CA ARG A 367 30.79 -6.91 2.30
C ARG A 367 29.80 -6.13 1.44
N ILE A 368 28.55 -6.55 1.48
CA ILE A 368 27.42 -5.81 0.91
C ILE A 368 26.37 -5.64 2.01
N ILE A 369 25.86 -4.41 2.16
CA ILE A 369 24.76 -4.10 3.08
C ILE A 369 23.58 -3.61 2.24
N VAL A 370 22.41 -4.19 2.49
CA VAL A 370 21.12 -3.71 1.97
C VAL A 370 20.25 -3.33 3.15
N ASP A 371 19.94 -2.05 3.25
CA ASP A 371 19.28 -1.47 4.41
C ASP A 371 17.84 -1.12 4.08
N THR A 372 16.90 -1.68 4.86
CA THR A 372 15.46 -1.39 4.80
C THR A 372 15.00 -0.48 5.94
N LYS A 373 15.94 0.18 6.64
CA LYS A 373 15.63 1.07 7.76
C LYS A 373 14.58 2.10 7.37
N HIS A 374 13.62 2.36 8.23
CA HIS A 374 12.43 3.17 8.05
C HIS A 374 11.35 2.57 7.14
N PHE A 375 11.66 1.57 6.30
CA PHE A 375 10.69 0.89 5.45
C PHE A 375 10.05 -0.28 6.23
N ARG A 376 9.05 0.04 7.07
CA ARG A 376 8.39 -0.93 7.96
C ARG A 376 7.25 -1.68 7.30
N GLY A 377 6.43 -0.99 6.51
CA GLY A 377 5.28 -1.57 5.83
C GLY A 377 5.42 -1.69 4.30
N ASN A 378 6.50 -1.15 3.73
CA ASN A 378 6.74 -1.02 2.29
C ASN A 378 8.14 -1.50 1.86
N TYR A 379 8.85 -2.27 2.70
CA TYR A 379 10.11 -2.92 2.33
C TYR A 379 9.87 -4.01 1.26
N PRO A 380 10.87 -4.34 0.41
CA PRO A 380 10.74 -5.43 -0.57
C PRO A 380 10.67 -6.80 0.13
N GLU A 381 9.92 -7.76 -0.45
CA GLU A 381 9.87 -9.14 0.05
C GLU A 381 11.25 -9.80 -0.02
N SER A 382 11.98 -9.54 -1.11
CA SER A 382 13.34 -10.04 -1.31
C SER A 382 14.14 -9.12 -2.20
N VAL A 383 15.46 -9.29 -2.18
CA VAL A 383 16.42 -8.54 -2.99
C VAL A 383 17.41 -9.50 -3.65
N LEU A 384 17.88 -9.13 -4.86
CA LEU A 384 18.97 -9.76 -5.61
C LEU A 384 19.99 -8.67 -5.89
N VAL A 385 21.29 -8.90 -5.61
CA VAL A 385 22.36 -7.97 -5.96
C VAL A 385 23.27 -8.62 -7.01
N GLU A 386 23.44 -7.91 -8.12
CA GLU A 386 24.28 -8.34 -9.23
C GLU A 386 25.37 -7.30 -9.48
N GLY A 387 26.49 -7.74 -10.00
CA GLY A 387 27.59 -6.90 -10.42
C GLY A 387 27.91 -7.04 -11.90
N CYS A 388 28.44 -6.00 -12.50
CA CYS A 388 29.09 -6.08 -13.82
C CYS A 388 30.31 -5.15 -13.86
N PHE A 389 31.19 -5.37 -14.84
CA PHE A 389 32.31 -4.50 -15.13
C PHE A 389 32.19 -3.98 -16.55
N VAL A 390 32.10 -2.67 -16.67
CA VAL A 390 31.97 -1.92 -17.92
C VAL A 390 33.29 -1.21 -18.20
N GLY A 391 33.76 -1.27 -19.43
CA GLY A 391 35.04 -0.65 -19.86
C GLY A 391 35.04 0.87 -19.73
N PRO A 392 36.23 1.50 -19.68
CA PRO A 392 36.34 2.94 -19.61
C PRO A 392 35.66 3.63 -20.80
N GLY A 393 34.76 4.57 -20.52
CA GLY A 393 33.99 5.32 -21.54
C GLY A 393 32.79 4.61 -22.12
N GLU A 394 32.52 3.37 -21.72
CA GLU A 394 31.30 2.65 -22.09
C GLU A 394 30.15 3.00 -21.12
N ILE A 395 28.92 2.93 -21.61
CA ILE A 395 27.71 3.16 -20.82
C ILE A 395 27.14 1.81 -20.41
N VAL A 396 26.89 1.63 -19.11
CA VAL A 396 26.29 0.39 -18.60
C VAL A 396 24.89 0.17 -19.22
N SER A 397 24.65 -1.05 -19.65
CA SER A 397 23.38 -1.50 -20.26
C SER A 397 22.74 -2.62 -19.44
N MET A 398 21.43 -2.80 -19.59
CA MET A 398 20.71 -3.96 -19.03
C MET A 398 21.09 -5.26 -19.77
N GLU A 399 21.65 -5.16 -20.96
CA GLU A 399 22.12 -6.28 -21.79
C GLU A 399 23.56 -6.70 -21.47
N ASP A 400 24.27 -5.96 -20.62
CA ASP A 400 25.60 -6.31 -20.15
C ASP A 400 25.58 -7.66 -19.39
N ILE A 401 26.75 -8.27 -19.25
CA ILE A 401 26.88 -9.53 -18.51
C ILE A 401 26.87 -9.25 -17.02
N TRP A 402 25.68 -9.36 -16.44
CA TRP A 402 25.49 -9.27 -15.02
C TRP A 402 25.72 -10.63 -14.34
N PHE A 403 26.42 -10.64 -13.23
CA PHE A 403 26.63 -11.86 -12.42
C PHE A 403 26.19 -11.63 -10.98
N THR A 404 25.67 -12.68 -10.36
CA THR A 404 25.19 -12.64 -8.98
C THR A 404 26.32 -12.34 -8.01
N LEU A 405 26.11 -11.38 -7.13
CA LEU A 405 26.91 -11.11 -5.91
C LEU A 405 26.18 -11.60 -4.66
N VAL A 406 24.92 -11.22 -4.50
CA VAL A 406 24.06 -11.74 -3.43
C VAL A 406 22.89 -12.43 -4.11
N PRO A 407 22.70 -13.75 -3.94
CA PRO A 407 21.55 -14.46 -4.47
C PRO A 407 20.27 -13.88 -3.87
N ARG A 408 19.12 -14.19 -4.50
CA ARG A 408 17.86 -13.64 -4.03
C ARG A 408 17.56 -14.04 -2.58
N MET A 409 17.54 -13.05 -1.69
CA MET A 409 17.38 -13.22 -0.25
C MET A 409 16.17 -12.45 0.27
N ARG A 410 15.45 -13.03 1.23
CA ARG A 410 14.33 -12.34 1.92
C ARG A 410 14.85 -11.16 2.72
N MET A 411 14.03 -10.10 2.75
CA MET A 411 14.26 -8.93 3.57
C MET A 411 13.35 -8.93 4.79
N SER A 412 13.78 -8.25 5.84
CA SER A 412 12.99 -7.90 7.02
C SER A 412 12.69 -6.40 7.01
N PRO A 413 11.62 -5.94 7.66
CA PRO A 413 11.33 -4.52 7.78
C PRO A 413 12.36 -3.83 8.70
N ASP A 414 12.62 -2.55 8.45
CA ASP A 414 13.39 -1.64 9.34
C ASP A 414 14.72 -2.23 9.83
N SER A 415 15.49 -2.89 8.94
CA SER A 415 16.65 -3.70 9.30
C SER A 415 17.80 -3.55 8.31
N GLU A 416 19.04 -3.61 8.81
CA GLU A 416 20.23 -3.80 7.98
C GLU A 416 20.44 -5.30 7.69
N HIS A 417 20.65 -5.63 6.41
CA HIS A 417 20.97 -6.98 5.95
C HIS A 417 22.42 -6.97 5.47
N VAL A 418 23.27 -7.62 6.25
CA VAL A 418 24.72 -7.67 6.00
C VAL A 418 25.09 -9.00 5.36
N PHE A 419 25.70 -8.94 4.19
CA PHE A 419 26.25 -10.09 3.47
C PHE A 419 27.78 -9.99 3.48
N ALA A 420 28.46 -11.02 3.91
CA ALA A 420 29.90 -11.03 4.09
C ALA A 420 30.56 -12.19 3.33
N ARG A 421 31.71 -11.89 2.69
CA ARG A 421 32.48 -12.92 1.98
C ARG A 421 32.99 -14.01 2.89
N GLU A 422 33.43 -13.67 4.10
CA GLU A 422 33.91 -14.62 5.11
C GLU A 422 32.85 -15.58 5.62
N LEU A 423 31.56 -15.29 5.38
CA LEU A 423 30.42 -16.15 5.69
C LEU A 423 29.89 -16.87 4.44
N ASP A 424 30.62 -16.82 3.34
CA ASP A 424 30.25 -17.44 2.04
C ASP A 424 28.87 -16.96 1.49
N GLN A 425 28.51 -15.70 1.80
CA GLN A 425 27.22 -15.09 1.42
C GLN A 425 27.32 -14.24 0.15
N ILE A 426 28.56 -14.01 -0.37
CA ILE A 426 28.79 -13.24 -1.58
C ILE A 426 29.38 -14.15 -2.64
N GLU A 427 28.61 -14.39 -3.70
CA GLU A 427 29.07 -15.11 -4.87
C GLU A 427 29.99 -14.22 -5.72
N ASN A 428 30.89 -14.84 -6.50
CA ASN A 428 31.75 -14.12 -7.46
C ASN A 428 32.52 -12.92 -6.84
N SER A 429 32.76 -12.92 -5.55
CA SER A 429 33.39 -11.80 -4.81
C SER A 429 34.75 -11.37 -5.32
N ASN A 430 35.42 -12.19 -6.12
CA ASN A 430 36.73 -11.96 -6.74
C ASN A 430 36.66 -11.50 -8.20
N LYS A 431 35.47 -11.34 -8.76
CA LYS A 431 35.29 -10.77 -10.12
C LYS A 431 35.40 -9.25 -10.07
N ALA A 432 35.92 -8.67 -11.16
CA ALA A 432 35.90 -7.23 -11.31
C ALA A 432 34.47 -6.71 -11.42
N VAL A 433 34.16 -5.68 -10.64
CA VAL A 433 32.86 -5.01 -10.60
C VAL A 433 33.03 -3.51 -10.43
N ASN A 434 32.35 -2.74 -11.27
CA ASN A 434 32.26 -1.29 -11.14
C ASN A 434 30.82 -0.75 -11.23
N HIS A 435 29.85 -1.63 -11.48
CA HIS A 435 28.42 -1.32 -11.40
C HIS A 435 27.67 -2.40 -10.62
N LEU A 436 26.69 -1.99 -9.83
CA LEU A 436 25.75 -2.84 -9.13
C LEU A 436 24.36 -2.69 -9.72
N ARG A 437 23.64 -3.78 -9.86
CA ARG A 437 22.19 -3.79 -10.06
C ARG A 437 21.54 -4.39 -8.84
N VAL A 438 20.72 -3.60 -8.16
CA VAL A 438 19.94 -4.04 -7.01
C VAL A 438 18.51 -4.22 -7.47
N SER A 439 18.03 -5.46 -7.53
CA SER A 439 16.67 -5.82 -7.91
C SER A 439 15.85 -6.11 -6.66
N ILE A 440 14.67 -5.50 -6.54
CA ILE A 440 13.73 -5.70 -5.43
C ILE A 440 12.46 -6.37 -5.94
N PHE A 441 11.85 -7.21 -5.11
CA PHE A 441 10.70 -8.02 -5.49
C PHE A 441 9.55 -7.88 -4.48
N PRO A 442 8.27 -7.68 -4.93
CA PRO A 442 7.91 -7.25 -6.29
C PRO A 442 8.18 -5.76 -6.50
N ASP A 443 8.19 -4.98 -5.45
CA ASP A 443 8.34 -3.53 -5.32
C ASP A 443 8.73 -3.19 -3.89
N GLY A 444 9.00 -1.94 -3.56
CA GLY A 444 9.26 -1.51 -2.19
C GLY A 444 10.28 -0.40 -2.09
N GLY A 445 10.82 -0.20 -0.88
CA GLY A 445 11.81 0.80 -0.60
C GLY A 445 13.04 0.27 0.12
N LEU A 446 14.17 0.89 -0.17
CA LEU A 446 15.47 0.67 0.46
C LEU A 446 16.04 2.02 0.93
N SER A 447 16.59 2.02 2.15
CA SER A 447 17.26 3.20 2.71
C SER A 447 18.64 3.39 2.11
N ARG A 448 19.47 2.35 2.14
CA ARG A 448 20.86 2.39 1.65
C ARG A 448 21.27 1.06 1.02
N VAL A 449 22.26 1.16 0.12
CA VAL A 449 22.99 0.02 -0.43
C VAL A 449 24.48 0.34 -0.35
N ARG A 450 25.22 -0.50 0.39
CA ARG A 450 26.65 -0.26 0.63
C ARG A 450 27.45 -1.46 0.16
N LEU A 451 28.51 -1.21 -0.63
CA LEU A 451 29.48 -2.21 -1.03
C LEU A 451 30.87 -1.82 -0.52
N TYR A 452 31.49 -2.72 0.22
CA TYR A 452 32.85 -2.60 0.71
C TYR A 452 33.77 -3.52 -0.07
N GLY A 453 34.86 -2.94 -0.61
CA GLY A 453 35.84 -3.67 -1.40
C GLY A 453 37.20 -2.98 -1.44
N LYS A 454 38.23 -3.69 -1.94
CA LYS A 454 39.52 -3.07 -2.26
C LYS A 454 39.41 -2.34 -3.57
N PRO A 455 39.73 -1.03 -3.65
CA PRO A 455 39.73 -0.30 -4.91
C PRO A 455 40.60 -0.99 -5.96
N LEU A 456 40.18 -0.92 -7.22
CA LEU A 456 41.08 -1.23 -8.31
C LEU A 456 42.18 -0.16 -8.40
N GLU A 457 43.45 -0.56 -8.50
CA GLU A 457 44.55 0.35 -8.72
C GLU A 457 44.39 1.00 -10.10
N GLY A 458 44.02 2.28 -10.13
CA GLY A 458 44.05 3.07 -11.35
C GLY A 458 45.43 3.73 -11.46
N ASP A 459 45.89 4.02 -12.68
CA ASP A 459 47.19 4.59 -13.00
C ASP A 459 47.44 6.04 -12.49
N ASN A 460 46.59 6.58 -11.57
CA ASN A 460 46.86 7.82 -10.84
C ASN A 460 46.08 7.89 -9.51
N PRO A 461 46.77 7.90 -8.36
CA PRO A 461 46.11 8.21 -7.09
C PRO A 461 45.77 9.71 -7.08
N ILE A 462 44.46 10.04 -7.05
CA ILE A 462 44.03 11.41 -6.76
C ILE A 462 44.41 11.67 -5.31
N ALA A 463 45.39 12.57 -5.12
CA ALA A 463 45.74 13.11 -3.83
C ALA A 463 44.52 13.84 -3.27
N VAL A 464 43.97 13.34 -2.20
CA VAL A 464 42.95 14.03 -1.40
C VAL A 464 43.69 15.09 -0.58
N ASN A 465 43.55 16.36 -0.96
CA ASN A 465 43.92 17.52 -0.15
C ASN A 465 42.76 17.88 0.80
#